data_8221a03fb153fbbf35a31202c70a1c53
#
_entry.id   8221a03fb153fbbf35a31202c70a1c53
#
_cell.length_a   1.000
_cell.length_b   1.000
_cell.length_c   1.000
_cell.angle_alpha   90.00
_cell.angle_beta   90.00
_cell.angle_gamma   90.00
#
_symmetry.space_group_name_H-M   'P 1'
#
loop_
_entity.id
_entity.type
_entity.pdbx_description
1 polymer ?
#
loop_
_entity_poly.entity_id
_entity_poly.type
_entity_poly.pdbx_seq_one_letter_code
_entity_poly.pdbx_strand_id
1 'polypeptide(L)'
;MFFQKSDNDRQGDGARAVPLLPLRDIIVFPHMVVPLFVGREKSINALEEAMRHDKEILLAAQKKAKTNDPTPDDIFTVGTLGHIIQLLRLPDGTVKVMVEGKRRTRIRKFIPNESFFLCDVELVEEKYESTVEVEALARSVQATFEGYVKLNKRIPPETLMQVQTIDDPSRLADTIVVH
;
A
#
# COMPACT_ATOMS: atom_id res chain seq x y z
N MET A 1 1.12 16.31 41.18
CA MET A 1 1.77 15.05 40.74
C MET A 1 0.92 14.47 39.62
N PHE A 2 1.20 14.85 38.38
CA PHE A 2 0.43 14.45 37.21
C PHE A 2 1.17 13.32 36.55
N PHE A 3 0.55 12.12 36.52
CA PHE A 3 0.99 10.99 35.73
C PHE A 3 0.57 11.21 34.28
N GLN A 4 1.53 11.49 33.44
CA GLN A 4 1.41 11.42 32.00
C GLN A 4 1.31 9.95 31.60
N LYS A 5 0.15 9.54 31.12
CA LYS A 5 -0.10 8.20 30.56
C LYS A 5 0.43 8.21 29.14
N SER A 6 1.55 7.57 28.92
CA SER A 6 2.11 7.32 27.60
C SER A 6 1.19 6.38 26.82
N ASP A 7 0.62 6.89 25.73
CA ASP A 7 -0.01 6.07 24.68
C ASP A 7 1.09 5.36 23.87
N ASN A 8 1.56 4.26 24.41
CA ASN A 8 2.34 3.31 23.63
C ASN A 8 1.99 1.90 24.12
N ASP A 9 1.84 0.96 23.17
CA ASP A 9 1.56 -0.46 23.34
C ASP A 9 0.09 -0.89 23.44
N ARG A 10 -0.62 -0.75 22.29
CA ARG A 10 -1.67 -1.71 21.92
C ARG A 10 -1.21 -2.54 20.73
N GLN A 11 -0.11 -3.25 20.86
CA GLN A 11 0.18 -4.45 20.11
C GLN A 11 -0.54 -5.62 20.81
N GLY A 12 -1.86 -5.66 20.66
CA GLY A 12 -2.67 -6.83 20.93
C GLY A 12 -3.02 -7.48 19.61
N ASP A 13 -2.95 -8.79 19.53
CA ASP A 13 -3.41 -9.69 18.44
C ASP A 13 -4.94 -9.56 18.23
N GLY A 14 -5.41 -8.34 18.06
CA GLY A 14 -6.80 -7.96 17.87
C GLY A 14 -7.12 -7.81 16.39
N ALA A 15 -8.15 -8.52 15.95
CA ALA A 15 -8.76 -8.36 14.64
C ALA A 15 -8.90 -6.88 14.28
N ARG A 16 -8.20 -6.42 13.23
CA ARG A 16 -8.24 -5.04 12.75
C ARG A 16 -9.12 -4.98 11.52
N ALA A 17 -10.29 -4.39 11.65
CA ALA A 17 -11.21 -4.19 10.55
C ALA A 17 -10.82 -2.92 9.77
N VAL A 18 -10.56 -3.06 8.46
CA VAL A 18 -10.15 -1.97 7.58
C VAL A 18 -10.98 -1.98 6.30
N PRO A 19 -11.50 -0.82 5.84
CA PRO A 19 -12.12 -0.71 4.53
C PRO A 19 -11.10 -1.03 3.42
N LEU A 20 -11.55 -1.70 2.35
CA LEU A 20 -10.70 -2.09 1.25
C LEU A 20 -11.08 -1.37 -0.04
N LEU A 21 -10.09 -0.88 -0.75
CA LEU A 21 -10.17 -0.32 -2.10
C LEU A 21 -9.56 -1.31 -3.10
N PRO A 22 -10.39 -1.99 -3.93
CA PRO A 22 -9.87 -2.87 -4.97
C PRO A 22 -9.26 -2.07 -6.13
N LEU A 23 -7.99 -2.35 -6.43
CA LEU A 23 -7.24 -1.70 -7.50
C LEU A 23 -7.26 -2.55 -8.78
N ARG A 24 -7.47 -1.92 -9.95
CA ARG A 24 -7.59 -2.64 -11.23
C ARG A 24 -6.24 -2.92 -11.90
N ASP A 25 -5.47 -1.88 -12.10
CA ASP A 25 -4.32 -1.81 -13.00
C ASP A 25 -3.08 -1.21 -12.35
N ILE A 26 -3.13 -1.04 -11.04
CA ILE A 26 -2.00 -0.57 -10.25
C ILE A 26 -1.84 -1.43 -8.99
N ILE A 27 -0.60 -1.64 -8.60
CA ILE A 27 -0.23 -2.20 -7.30
C ILE A 27 0.45 -1.09 -6.51
N VAL A 28 0.02 -0.90 -5.27
CA VAL A 28 0.64 0.08 -4.36
C VAL A 28 1.50 -0.67 -3.37
N PHE A 29 2.79 -0.36 -3.37
CA PHE A 29 3.76 -0.92 -2.43
C PHE A 29 3.96 0.02 -1.23
N PRO A 30 4.51 -0.47 -0.10
CA PRO A 30 4.93 0.41 0.99
C PRO A 30 5.83 1.55 0.48
N HIS A 31 5.69 2.73 1.10
CA HIS A 31 6.40 3.97 0.77
C HIS A 31 6.02 4.65 -0.56
N MET A 32 5.12 4.07 -1.36
CA MET A 32 4.58 4.75 -2.53
C MET A 32 3.56 5.81 -2.14
N VAL A 33 3.62 6.95 -2.82
CA VAL A 33 2.57 7.99 -2.77
C VAL A 33 1.98 8.10 -4.16
N VAL A 34 0.69 7.79 -4.30
CA VAL A 34 0.03 7.73 -5.60
C VAL A 34 -1.33 8.42 -5.60
N PRO A 35 -1.69 9.13 -6.69
CA PRO A 35 -3.04 9.59 -6.93
C PRO A 35 -3.88 8.46 -7.54
N LEU A 36 -5.06 8.23 -7.00
CA LEU A 36 -6.04 7.29 -7.54
C LEU A 36 -7.33 8.03 -7.90
N PHE A 37 -7.96 7.60 -9.00
CA PHE A 37 -9.27 8.09 -9.42
C PHE A 37 -10.29 6.99 -9.21
N VAL A 38 -11.27 7.26 -8.35
CA VAL A 38 -12.23 6.28 -7.85
C VAL A 38 -13.64 6.69 -8.24
N GLY A 39 -14.30 5.86 -9.04
CA GLY A 39 -15.66 6.12 -9.54
C GLY A 39 -16.68 5.05 -9.13
N ARG A 40 -16.24 3.88 -8.62
CA ARG A 40 -17.17 2.84 -8.17
C ARG A 40 -17.76 3.18 -6.81
N GLU A 41 -19.09 3.05 -6.68
CA GLU A 41 -19.82 3.39 -5.46
C GLU A 41 -19.25 2.70 -4.21
N LYS A 42 -19.06 1.38 -4.24
CA LYS A 42 -18.47 0.62 -3.12
C LYS A 42 -17.07 1.12 -2.74
N SER A 43 -16.28 1.55 -3.72
CA SER A 43 -14.95 2.10 -3.48
C SER A 43 -15.00 3.50 -2.87
N ILE A 44 -15.94 4.33 -3.30
CA ILE A 44 -16.18 5.66 -2.72
C ILE A 44 -16.63 5.52 -1.26
N ASN A 45 -17.57 4.61 -1.00
CA ASN A 45 -18.06 4.33 0.37
C ASN A 45 -16.92 3.85 1.29
N ALA A 46 -16.01 3.00 0.78
CA ALA A 46 -14.83 2.57 1.54
C ALA A 46 -13.91 3.74 1.91
N LEU A 47 -13.68 4.66 0.97
CA LEU A 47 -12.88 5.88 1.22
C LEU A 47 -13.55 6.80 2.24
N GLU A 48 -14.87 6.97 2.15
CA GLU A 48 -15.63 7.79 3.10
C GLU A 48 -15.59 7.21 4.51
N GLU A 49 -15.73 5.89 4.62
CA GLU A 49 -15.62 5.21 5.90
C GLU A 49 -14.20 5.36 6.48
N ALA A 50 -13.17 5.18 5.68
CA ALA A 50 -11.78 5.41 6.11
C ALA A 50 -11.57 6.85 6.61
N MET A 51 -12.15 7.84 5.93
CA MET A 51 -12.03 9.27 6.31
C MET A 51 -12.71 9.62 7.62
N ARG A 52 -13.74 8.85 8.04
CA ARG A 52 -14.43 9.03 9.33
C ARG A 52 -13.62 8.51 10.51
N HIS A 53 -12.64 7.67 10.27
CA HIS A 53 -11.80 7.04 11.28
C HIS A 53 -10.33 7.47 11.13
N ASP A 54 -9.41 6.53 11.11
CA ASP A 54 -7.96 6.77 11.12
C ASP A 54 -7.37 7.11 9.76
N LYS A 55 -8.19 7.31 8.71
CA LYS A 55 -7.80 7.52 7.31
C LYS A 55 -6.99 6.36 6.75
N GLU A 56 -7.18 5.16 7.30
CA GLU A 56 -6.53 3.96 6.83
C GLU A 56 -7.43 3.21 5.85
N ILE A 57 -6.82 2.75 4.78
CA ILE A 57 -7.47 2.02 3.69
C ILE A 57 -6.58 0.87 3.25
N LEU A 58 -7.14 -0.32 3.07
CA LEU A 58 -6.42 -1.44 2.48
C LEU A 58 -6.46 -1.32 0.96
N LEU A 59 -5.29 -1.31 0.33
CA LEU A 59 -5.10 -1.24 -1.10
C LEU A 59 -4.72 -2.63 -1.60
N ALA A 60 -5.61 -3.32 -2.30
CA ALA A 60 -5.36 -4.65 -2.82
C ALA A 60 -5.75 -4.74 -4.30
N ALA A 61 -4.88 -5.38 -5.11
CA ALA A 61 -5.10 -5.52 -6.53
C ALA A 61 -6.18 -6.57 -6.84
N GLN A 62 -6.97 -6.32 -7.89
CA GLN A 62 -7.83 -7.32 -8.49
C GLN A 62 -7.00 -8.34 -9.29
N LYS A 63 -7.40 -9.60 -9.28
CA LYS A 63 -6.78 -10.66 -10.08
C LYS A 63 -6.98 -10.43 -11.59
N LYS A 64 -8.08 -9.77 -11.95
CA LYS A 64 -8.41 -9.40 -13.33
C LYS A 64 -8.86 -7.94 -13.39
N ALA A 65 -8.10 -7.09 -14.07
CA ALA A 65 -8.39 -5.66 -14.21
C ALA A 65 -9.76 -5.38 -14.88
N LYS A 66 -10.23 -6.29 -15.75
CA LYS A 66 -11.50 -6.16 -16.49
C LYS A 66 -12.76 -6.41 -15.65
N THR A 67 -12.63 -6.97 -14.44
CA THR A 67 -13.79 -7.24 -13.56
C THR A 67 -14.33 -5.91 -13.01
N ASN A 68 -15.55 -5.56 -13.42
CA ASN A 68 -16.18 -4.29 -13.02
C ASN A 68 -16.71 -4.32 -11.59
N ASP A 69 -17.37 -5.42 -11.20
CA ASP A 69 -17.87 -5.63 -9.85
C ASP A 69 -17.18 -6.87 -9.25
N PRO A 70 -16.00 -6.68 -8.63
CA PRO A 70 -15.24 -7.78 -8.07
C PRO A 70 -15.94 -8.37 -6.84
N THR A 71 -15.79 -9.67 -6.68
CA THR A 71 -16.11 -10.40 -5.45
C THR A 71 -14.84 -10.56 -4.60
N PRO A 72 -14.93 -10.99 -3.34
CA PRO A 72 -13.76 -11.31 -2.53
C PRO A 72 -12.74 -12.24 -3.22
N ASP A 73 -13.22 -13.21 -3.99
CA ASP A 73 -12.38 -14.17 -4.72
C ASP A 73 -11.61 -13.55 -5.89
N ASP A 74 -12.04 -12.38 -6.37
CA ASP A 74 -11.38 -11.63 -7.45
C ASP A 74 -10.25 -10.73 -6.95
N ILE A 75 -9.98 -10.68 -5.66
CA ILE A 75 -9.01 -9.80 -5.02
C ILE A 75 -7.84 -10.63 -4.49
N PHE A 76 -6.60 -10.12 -4.64
CA PHE A 76 -5.44 -10.73 -4.01
C PHE A 76 -5.49 -10.55 -2.49
N THR A 77 -5.09 -11.58 -1.76
CA THR A 77 -5.15 -11.59 -0.30
C THR A 77 -4.03 -10.80 0.38
N VAL A 78 -3.00 -10.43 -0.36
CA VAL A 78 -1.93 -9.55 0.13
C VAL A 78 -2.05 -8.21 -0.56
N GLY A 79 -2.03 -7.16 0.22
CA GLY A 79 -2.08 -5.77 -0.22
C GLY A 79 -1.23 -4.87 0.66
N THR A 80 -1.49 -3.58 0.58
CA THR A 80 -0.78 -2.57 1.35
C THR A 80 -1.78 -1.75 2.17
N LEU A 81 -1.59 -1.70 3.47
CA LEU A 81 -2.29 -0.73 4.31
C LEU A 81 -1.76 0.65 3.97
N GLY A 82 -2.66 1.51 3.50
CA GLY A 82 -2.34 2.87 3.11
C GLY A 82 -2.99 3.89 4.02
N HIS A 83 -2.48 5.10 3.98
CA HIS A 83 -3.04 6.27 4.64
C HIS A 83 -3.52 7.28 3.61
N ILE A 84 -4.74 7.79 3.78
CA ILE A 84 -5.30 8.82 2.90
C ILE A 84 -4.73 10.18 3.30
N ILE A 85 -3.90 10.75 2.40
CA ILE A 85 -3.31 12.09 2.60
C ILE A 85 -4.34 13.16 2.25
N GLN A 86 -5.01 13.01 1.11
CA GLN A 86 -5.98 13.98 0.60
C GLN A 86 -7.08 13.28 -0.20
N LEU A 87 -8.31 13.76 -0.07
CA LEU A 87 -9.45 13.32 -0.84
C LEU A 87 -10.17 14.54 -1.42
N LEU A 88 -10.43 14.51 -2.73
CA LEU A 88 -11.14 15.54 -3.46
C LEU A 88 -12.28 14.93 -4.28
N ARG A 89 -13.49 15.40 -4.09
CA ARG A 89 -14.64 15.06 -4.93
C ARG A 89 -14.64 15.94 -6.18
N LEU A 90 -14.76 15.29 -7.34
CA LEU A 90 -14.84 15.98 -8.62
C LEU A 90 -16.31 16.21 -9.02
N PRO A 91 -16.59 17.19 -9.90
CA PRO A 91 -17.97 17.52 -10.32
C PRO A 91 -18.72 16.37 -10.99
N ASP A 92 -17.99 15.42 -11.60
CA ASP A 92 -18.53 14.23 -12.28
C ASP A 92 -18.87 13.08 -11.31
N GLY A 93 -18.71 13.30 -9.99
CA GLY A 93 -18.93 12.29 -8.97
C GLY A 93 -17.72 11.39 -8.71
N THR A 94 -16.65 11.46 -9.51
CA THR A 94 -15.40 10.76 -9.26
C THR A 94 -14.68 11.34 -8.06
N VAL A 95 -13.99 10.49 -7.29
CA VAL A 95 -13.14 10.90 -6.17
C VAL A 95 -11.69 10.76 -6.58
N LYS A 96 -10.93 11.85 -6.51
CA LYS A 96 -9.48 11.84 -6.58
C LYS A 96 -8.93 11.72 -5.17
N VAL A 97 -8.18 10.67 -4.91
CA VAL A 97 -7.57 10.43 -3.59
C VAL A 97 -6.07 10.28 -3.72
N MET A 98 -5.32 10.94 -2.84
CA MET A 98 -3.88 10.75 -2.68
C MET A 98 -3.67 9.81 -1.51
N VAL A 99 -3.02 8.68 -1.76
CA VAL A 99 -2.74 7.65 -0.75
C VAL A 99 -1.24 7.39 -0.63
N GLU A 100 -0.80 7.12 0.58
CA GLU A 100 0.56 6.67 0.88
C GLU A 100 0.50 5.23 1.38
N GLY A 101 1.21 4.31 0.71
CA GLY A 101 1.40 2.96 1.18
C GLY A 101 2.27 2.94 2.43
N LYS A 102 1.82 2.26 3.47
CA LYS A 102 2.52 2.20 4.76
C LYS A 102 3.14 0.84 5.04
N ARG A 103 2.33 -0.21 5.05
CA ARG A 103 2.76 -1.55 5.47
C ARG A 103 2.11 -2.65 4.64
N ARG A 104 2.87 -3.66 4.29
CA ARG A 104 2.34 -4.88 3.67
C ARG A 104 1.38 -5.57 4.62
N THR A 105 0.26 -6.03 4.10
CA THR A 105 -0.87 -6.47 4.92
C THR A 105 -1.55 -7.65 4.25
N ARG A 106 -1.95 -8.65 5.03
CA ARG A 106 -2.68 -9.83 4.57
C ARG A 106 -4.13 -9.77 5.02
N ILE A 107 -5.05 -10.05 4.13
CA ILE A 107 -6.47 -10.26 4.44
C ILE A 107 -6.62 -11.64 5.08
N ARG A 108 -7.13 -11.68 6.31
CA ARG A 108 -7.52 -12.91 7.00
C ARG A 108 -8.89 -13.38 6.55
N LYS A 109 -9.85 -12.45 6.51
CA LYS A 109 -11.22 -12.69 6.07
C LYS A 109 -11.90 -11.40 5.64
N PHE A 110 -12.89 -11.53 4.78
CA PHE A 110 -13.84 -10.45 4.50
C PHE A 110 -14.94 -10.45 5.56
N ILE A 111 -15.27 -9.28 6.06
CA ILE A 111 -16.36 -9.06 7.02
C ILE A 111 -17.60 -8.70 6.21
N PRO A 112 -18.76 -9.32 6.45
CA PRO A 112 -20.00 -8.98 5.74
C PRO A 112 -20.32 -7.49 5.85
N ASN A 113 -20.45 -6.83 4.69
CA ASN A 113 -20.82 -5.43 4.57
C ASN A 113 -21.38 -5.21 3.14
N GLU A 114 -22.54 -4.59 3.02
CA GLU A 114 -23.21 -4.39 1.73
C GLU A 114 -22.69 -3.16 0.99
N SER A 115 -22.21 -2.15 1.72
CA SER A 115 -21.86 -0.84 1.17
C SER A 115 -20.44 -0.78 0.61
N PHE A 116 -19.50 -1.57 1.15
CA PHE A 116 -18.10 -1.61 0.74
C PHE A 116 -17.41 -2.90 1.21
N PHE A 117 -16.20 -3.17 0.73
CA PHE A 117 -15.39 -4.27 1.26
C PHE A 117 -14.78 -3.88 2.60
N LEU A 118 -15.09 -4.66 3.63
CA LEU A 118 -14.50 -4.56 4.95
C LEU A 118 -13.69 -5.84 5.23
N CYS A 119 -12.46 -5.69 5.67
CA CYS A 119 -11.55 -6.81 5.87
C CYS A 119 -10.98 -6.84 7.28
N ASP A 120 -10.94 -8.03 7.87
CA ASP A 120 -10.07 -8.33 8.99
C ASP A 120 -8.68 -8.63 8.47
N VAL A 121 -7.67 -7.91 8.96
CA VAL A 121 -6.33 -7.90 8.41
C VAL A 121 -5.26 -8.14 9.46
N GLU A 122 -4.14 -8.68 9.02
CA GLU A 122 -2.89 -8.78 9.77
C GLU A 122 -1.76 -8.06 9.05
N LEU A 123 -0.91 -7.38 9.80
CA LEU A 123 0.30 -6.79 9.26
C LEU A 123 1.32 -7.90 8.96
N VAL A 124 1.92 -7.84 7.77
CA VAL A 124 3.01 -8.75 7.42
C VAL A 124 4.31 -8.15 7.97
N GLU A 125 4.94 -8.89 8.89
CA GLU A 125 6.26 -8.51 9.36
C GLU A 125 7.31 -8.84 8.30
N GLU A 126 8.10 -7.85 7.94
CA GLU A 126 9.24 -8.02 7.06
C GLU A 126 10.46 -8.37 7.91
N LYS A 127 10.86 -9.65 7.84
CA LYS A 127 12.01 -10.16 8.58
C LYS A 127 13.09 -10.55 7.58
N TYR A 128 14.28 -10.00 7.76
CA TYR A 128 15.48 -10.45 7.07
C TYR A 128 16.65 -10.45 8.05
N GLU A 129 17.60 -11.35 7.83
CA GLU A 129 18.86 -11.33 8.54
C GLU A 129 19.84 -10.46 7.77
N SER A 130 20.47 -9.51 8.47
CA SER A 130 21.54 -8.68 7.87
C SER A 130 22.81 -9.54 7.80
N THR A 131 22.93 -10.28 6.69
CA THR A 131 24.13 -11.09 6.38
C THR A 131 24.95 -10.41 5.29
N VAL A 132 26.21 -10.80 5.19
CA VAL A 132 27.11 -10.32 4.13
C VAL A 132 26.54 -10.62 2.74
N GLU A 133 25.86 -11.75 2.59
CA GLU A 133 25.22 -12.15 1.33
C GLU A 133 24.06 -11.21 0.97
N VAL A 134 23.23 -10.84 1.94
CA VAL A 134 22.11 -9.92 1.74
C VAL A 134 22.62 -8.52 1.37
N GLU A 135 23.66 -8.03 2.03
CA GLU A 135 24.30 -6.76 1.69
C GLU A 135 24.92 -6.78 0.29
N ALA A 136 25.62 -7.87 -0.05
CA ALA A 136 26.22 -8.03 -1.38
C ALA A 136 25.16 -8.08 -2.48
N LEU A 137 24.03 -8.77 -2.22
CA LEU A 137 22.89 -8.83 -3.14
C LEU A 137 22.24 -7.46 -3.32
N ALA A 138 22.02 -6.72 -2.23
CA ALA A 138 21.46 -5.37 -2.30
C ALA A 138 22.32 -4.43 -3.16
N ARG A 139 23.64 -4.43 -2.98
CA ARG A 139 24.59 -3.68 -3.82
C ARG A 139 24.54 -4.11 -5.29
N SER A 140 24.45 -5.41 -5.55
CA SER A 140 24.32 -5.93 -6.91
C SER A 140 23.04 -5.48 -7.59
N VAL A 141 21.92 -5.48 -6.85
CA VAL A 141 20.62 -4.99 -7.34
C VAL A 141 20.67 -3.49 -7.64
N GLN A 142 21.27 -2.68 -6.75
CA GLN A 142 21.46 -1.25 -6.98
C GLN A 142 22.30 -0.97 -8.24
N ALA A 143 23.40 -1.68 -8.44
CA ALA A 143 24.24 -1.55 -9.64
C ALA A 143 23.51 -1.95 -10.92
N THR A 144 22.73 -3.05 -10.86
CA THR A 144 21.90 -3.50 -11.99
C THR A 144 20.82 -2.48 -12.33
N PHE A 145 20.16 -1.92 -11.33
CA PHE A 145 19.14 -0.89 -11.51
C PHE A 145 19.73 0.40 -12.10
N GLU A 146 20.94 0.79 -11.71
CA GLU A 146 21.65 1.93 -12.34
C GLU A 146 21.83 1.70 -13.85
N GLY A 147 22.25 0.49 -14.24
CA GLY A 147 22.35 0.11 -15.65
C GLY A 147 21.01 0.20 -16.38
N TYR A 148 19.94 -0.27 -15.74
CA TYR A 148 18.57 -0.22 -16.27
C TYR A 148 18.09 1.23 -16.46
N VAL A 149 18.28 2.10 -15.48
CA VAL A 149 17.89 3.53 -15.54
C VAL A 149 18.62 4.26 -16.68
N LYS A 150 19.92 3.98 -16.91
CA LYS A 150 20.70 4.55 -18.03
C LYS A 150 20.10 4.20 -19.40
N LEU A 151 19.49 3.03 -19.52
CA LEU A 151 18.87 2.56 -20.76
C LEU A 151 17.40 2.95 -20.88
N ASN A 152 16.73 3.24 -19.79
CA ASN A 152 15.29 3.55 -19.73
C ASN A 152 15.04 5.03 -19.43
N LYS A 153 14.87 5.82 -20.50
CA LYS A 153 14.64 7.28 -20.39
C LYS A 153 13.33 7.68 -19.68
N ARG A 154 12.45 6.71 -19.37
CA ARG A 154 11.19 6.98 -18.66
C ARG A 154 11.37 7.10 -17.13
N ILE A 155 12.50 6.63 -16.60
CA ILE A 155 12.79 6.70 -15.19
C ILE A 155 13.59 7.98 -14.91
N PRO A 156 13.09 8.87 -14.02
CA PRO A 156 13.81 10.08 -13.67
C PRO A 156 15.17 9.77 -13.02
N PRO A 157 16.24 10.54 -13.31
CA PRO A 157 17.55 10.34 -12.68
C PRO A 157 17.52 10.42 -11.14
N GLU A 158 16.58 11.20 -10.60
CA GLU A 158 16.39 11.37 -9.15
C GLU A 158 16.02 10.05 -8.46
N THR A 159 15.33 9.14 -9.18
CA THR A 159 15.01 7.79 -8.68
C THR A 159 16.28 7.00 -8.39
N LEU A 160 17.32 7.14 -9.21
CA LEU A 160 18.60 6.47 -8.97
C LEU A 160 19.25 6.95 -7.69
N MET A 161 19.24 8.27 -7.43
CA MET A 161 19.77 8.83 -6.18
C MET A 161 19.01 8.30 -4.96
N GLN A 162 17.68 8.20 -5.04
CA GLN A 162 16.89 7.61 -3.98
C GLN A 162 17.27 6.15 -3.72
N VAL A 163 17.36 5.33 -4.77
CA VAL A 163 17.69 3.91 -4.66
C VAL A 163 19.08 3.69 -4.05
N GLN A 164 20.05 4.54 -4.39
CA GLN A 164 21.41 4.44 -3.85
C GLN A 164 21.53 4.77 -2.36
N THR A 165 20.54 5.47 -1.79
CA THR A 165 20.53 5.84 -0.37
C THR A 165 19.71 4.89 0.50
N ILE A 166 19.13 3.84 -0.09
CA ILE A 166 18.30 2.88 0.66
C ILE A 166 19.18 1.73 1.15
N ASP A 167 19.32 1.62 2.47
CA ASP A 167 20.07 0.52 3.11
C ASP A 167 19.17 -0.68 3.44
N ASP A 168 17.88 -0.46 3.64
CA ASP A 168 16.92 -1.52 3.94
C ASP A 168 16.56 -2.34 2.69
N PRO A 169 16.84 -3.66 2.64
CA PRO A 169 16.61 -4.49 1.47
C PRO A 169 15.14 -4.60 1.06
N SER A 170 14.21 -4.62 2.02
CA SER A 170 12.78 -4.68 1.74
C SER A 170 12.31 -3.40 1.07
N ARG A 171 12.71 -2.25 1.61
CA ARG A 171 12.43 -0.95 1.03
C ARG A 171 13.07 -0.77 -0.34
N LEU A 172 14.30 -1.27 -0.52
CA LEU A 172 14.99 -1.27 -1.81
C LEU A 172 14.17 -2.04 -2.86
N ALA A 173 13.73 -3.25 -2.52
CA ALA A 173 12.90 -4.07 -3.41
C ALA A 173 11.59 -3.38 -3.78
N ASP A 174 10.86 -2.84 -2.78
CA ASP A 174 9.60 -2.13 -2.99
C ASP A 174 9.77 -0.86 -3.84
N THR A 175 10.90 -0.17 -3.70
CA THR A 175 11.20 1.03 -4.50
C THR A 175 11.51 0.71 -5.96
N ILE A 176 12.24 -0.38 -6.21
CA ILE A 176 12.66 -0.75 -7.58
C ILE A 176 11.50 -1.39 -8.37
N VAL A 177 10.67 -2.20 -7.72
CA VAL A 177 9.64 -3.02 -8.40
C VAL A 177 8.55 -2.19 -9.10
N VAL A 178 8.42 -0.91 -8.75
CA VAL A 178 7.43 0.00 -9.36
C VAL A 178 7.89 0.59 -10.70
N HIS A 179 9.12 0.36 -11.11
CA HIS A 179 9.74 0.85 -12.35
C HIS A 179 9.98 -0.28 -13.35
#